data_316840e5253bc0443d3448b1ed4661bb
#
_entry.id   316840e5253bc0443d3448b1ed4661bb
#
_cell.length_a   1.000
_cell.length_b   1.000
_cell.length_c   1.000
_cell.angle_alpha   90.00
_cell.angle_beta   90.00
_cell.angle_gamma   90.00
#
_symmetry.space_group_name_H-M   'P 1'
#
loop_
_entity.id
_entity.type
_entity.pdbx_description
1 polymer ?
#
loop_
_entity_poly.entity_id
_entity_poly.type
_entity_poly.pdbx_seq_one_letter_code
_entity_poly.pdbx_strand_id
1 'polypeptide(L)'
;MDPSPRNQVLLGVGGGISAYKSVDLVRRLRERGYAVRVVMTQAATAFVGPLTFQAVSGHPVRTDLLDPAAEAGMGHIELARWADRLLIAPATADLMARLAAGIADDLLTTLALATEAPLILAPAMNQQMWRHPATQDNLARLLARGARILGPGVGSQACGDQGPGRMLEPLEIAEALSGSDRQPLAGVRVLLTAGPTREPLDPVRYLGNRSSGRMGYALAVALTDLGARVVLVSGPSALVPPAVAELVKVETALEMHAAVMARSRDCDIFVATAAVADYRPAEPAGSKIKKAAEALEIRLVRNPDILAEVAALPKPPFTLGFAAETDDVEQYARGKLKAKRLDMIAANRVAGDSGGFERDENALLVLWNGGQRALPMLWKVERARELAGLLAEHYAERHAASS
;
A
#
# COMPACT_ATOMS: atom_id res chain seq x y z
N MET A 1 -21.31 21.92 -8.52
CA MET A 1 -20.68 21.25 -9.70
C MET A 1 -20.58 19.81 -9.31
N ASP A 2 -21.38 18.97 -9.94
CA ASP A 2 -21.35 17.53 -9.77
C ASP A 2 -20.01 17.03 -10.32
N PRO A 3 -19.17 16.31 -9.58
CA PRO A 3 -17.92 15.81 -10.13
C PRO A 3 -18.26 14.78 -11.19
N SER A 4 -18.02 15.14 -12.46
CA SER A 4 -18.04 14.17 -13.56
C SER A 4 -17.28 12.90 -13.15
N PRO A 5 -17.75 11.70 -13.49
CA PRO A 5 -17.05 10.48 -13.13
C PRO A 5 -15.60 10.57 -13.63
N ARG A 6 -14.64 10.29 -12.74
CA ARG A 6 -13.20 10.37 -12.99
C ARG A 6 -12.75 9.23 -13.92
N ASN A 7 -12.99 9.37 -15.23
CA ASN A 7 -12.81 8.31 -16.23
C ASN A 7 -11.77 8.64 -17.29
N GLN A 8 -10.87 9.61 -17.06
CA GLN A 8 -9.88 10.07 -18.03
C GLN A 8 -8.51 9.43 -17.72
N VAL A 9 -8.04 8.54 -18.58
CA VAL A 9 -6.76 7.85 -18.45
C VAL A 9 -5.78 8.37 -19.51
N LEU A 10 -4.68 8.94 -19.05
CA LEU A 10 -3.52 9.19 -19.88
C LEU A 10 -2.62 7.96 -19.81
N LEU A 11 -2.51 7.24 -20.93
CA LEU A 11 -1.68 6.05 -21.04
C LEU A 11 -0.31 6.43 -21.60
N GLY A 12 0.73 6.31 -20.78
CA GLY A 12 2.12 6.37 -21.19
C GLY A 12 2.63 5.00 -21.64
N VAL A 13 3.20 4.92 -22.83
CA VAL A 13 3.76 3.66 -23.36
C VAL A 13 5.27 3.75 -23.40
N GLY A 14 5.94 2.92 -22.57
CA GLY A 14 7.40 2.79 -22.55
C GLY A 14 7.94 1.86 -23.63
N GLY A 15 9.22 2.01 -23.94
CA GLY A 15 9.90 1.24 -25.00
C GLY A 15 10.29 -0.17 -24.54
N GLY A 16 9.47 -1.16 -24.84
CA GLY A 16 9.74 -2.57 -24.57
C GLY A 16 8.80 -3.47 -25.35
N ILE A 17 9.17 -4.75 -25.46
CA ILE A 17 8.37 -5.72 -26.22
C ILE A 17 6.91 -5.77 -25.76
N SER A 18 6.63 -5.57 -24.46
CA SER A 18 5.28 -5.57 -23.91
C SER A 18 4.39 -4.41 -24.38
N ALA A 19 4.92 -3.43 -25.13
CA ALA A 19 4.15 -2.32 -25.69
C ALA A 19 2.98 -2.80 -26.56
N TYR A 20 3.08 -3.97 -27.21
CA TYR A 20 1.97 -4.54 -28.00
C TYR A 20 0.74 -4.82 -27.15
N LYS A 21 0.92 -5.21 -25.87
CA LYS A 21 -0.18 -5.46 -24.93
C LYS A 21 -0.96 -4.19 -24.61
N SER A 22 -0.30 -3.04 -24.67
CA SER A 22 -0.93 -1.75 -24.35
C SER A 22 -1.98 -1.35 -25.40
N VAL A 23 -1.93 -1.92 -26.58
CA VAL A 23 -2.97 -1.74 -27.61
C VAL A 23 -4.29 -2.39 -27.16
N ASP A 24 -4.23 -3.64 -26.66
CA ASP A 24 -5.41 -4.31 -26.10
C ASP A 24 -5.86 -3.63 -24.79
N LEU A 25 -4.91 -3.14 -23.99
CA LEU A 25 -5.23 -2.38 -22.77
C LEU A 25 -6.09 -1.14 -23.06
N VAL A 26 -5.77 -0.37 -24.11
CA VAL A 26 -6.62 0.76 -24.56
C VAL A 26 -8.04 0.30 -24.84
N ARG A 27 -8.21 -0.82 -25.55
CA ARG A 27 -9.54 -1.37 -25.86
C ARG A 27 -10.28 -1.75 -24.57
N ARG A 28 -9.63 -2.48 -23.66
CA ARG A 28 -10.20 -2.91 -22.39
C ARG A 28 -10.63 -1.75 -21.50
N LEU A 29 -9.84 -0.68 -21.45
CA LEU A 29 -10.18 0.53 -20.73
C LEU A 29 -11.40 1.22 -21.33
N ARG A 30 -11.45 1.36 -22.67
CA ARG A 30 -12.61 1.97 -23.36
C ARG A 30 -13.88 1.14 -23.18
N GLU A 31 -13.81 -0.17 -23.24
CA GLU A 31 -14.93 -1.08 -22.96
C GLU A 31 -15.51 -0.87 -21.54
N ARG A 32 -14.69 -0.38 -20.60
CA ARG A 32 -15.07 -0.03 -19.23
C ARG A 32 -15.49 1.44 -19.04
N GLY A 33 -15.63 2.19 -20.15
CA GLY A 33 -16.09 3.58 -20.13
C GLY A 33 -15.00 4.62 -19.87
N TYR A 34 -13.72 4.24 -19.89
CA TYR A 34 -12.64 5.23 -19.80
C TYR A 34 -12.40 5.96 -21.11
N ALA A 35 -12.23 7.28 -21.04
CA ALA A 35 -11.64 8.06 -22.11
C ALA A 35 -10.11 7.89 -22.04
N VAL A 36 -9.48 7.41 -23.11
CA VAL A 36 -8.05 7.10 -23.12
C VAL A 36 -7.33 7.96 -24.14
N ARG A 37 -6.32 8.69 -23.70
CA ARG A 37 -5.32 9.36 -24.56
C ARG A 37 -3.97 8.68 -24.38
N VAL A 38 -3.18 8.64 -25.46
CA VAL A 38 -1.92 7.88 -25.46
C VAL A 38 -0.74 8.81 -25.72
N VAL A 39 0.29 8.64 -24.91
CA VAL A 39 1.61 9.24 -25.08
C VAL A 39 2.64 8.12 -25.18
N MET A 40 3.53 8.17 -26.15
CA MET A 40 4.57 7.18 -26.34
C MET A 40 5.94 7.80 -26.15
N THR A 41 6.84 7.07 -25.50
CA THR A 41 8.27 7.42 -25.58
C THR A 41 8.79 7.14 -26.99
N GLN A 42 9.85 7.82 -27.42
CA GLN A 42 10.48 7.56 -28.70
C GLN A 42 10.87 6.09 -28.87
N ALA A 43 11.37 5.45 -27.80
CA ALA A 43 11.70 4.03 -27.81
C ALA A 43 10.47 3.12 -28.01
N ALA A 44 9.28 3.52 -27.54
CA ALA A 44 8.06 2.74 -27.73
C ALA A 44 7.63 2.66 -29.20
N THR A 45 7.90 3.71 -29.98
CA THR A 45 7.53 3.76 -31.41
C THR A 45 8.27 2.71 -32.24
N ALA A 46 9.41 2.21 -31.77
CA ALA A 46 10.14 1.11 -32.42
C ALA A 46 9.44 -0.26 -32.25
N PHE A 47 8.58 -0.42 -31.27
CA PHE A 47 7.84 -1.67 -31.00
C PHE A 47 6.42 -1.64 -31.56
N VAL A 48 5.73 -0.51 -31.47
CA VAL A 48 4.36 -0.32 -31.98
C VAL A 48 4.23 1.06 -32.58
N GLY A 49 3.73 1.12 -33.79
CA GLY A 49 3.52 2.40 -34.47
C GLY A 49 2.42 3.25 -33.82
N PRO A 50 2.59 4.59 -33.73
CA PRO A 50 1.60 5.50 -33.15
C PRO A 50 0.21 5.38 -33.77
N LEU A 51 0.13 5.09 -35.07
CA LEU A 51 -1.12 4.91 -35.80
C LEU A 51 -1.99 3.78 -35.24
N THR A 52 -1.36 2.71 -34.70
CA THR A 52 -2.08 1.60 -34.06
C THR A 52 -2.83 2.10 -32.82
N PHE A 53 -2.17 2.88 -31.97
CA PHE A 53 -2.81 3.47 -30.78
C PHE A 53 -3.86 4.53 -31.15
N GLN A 54 -3.61 5.33 -32.17
CA GLN A 54 -4.60 6.29 -32.66
C GLN A 54 -5.88 5.59 -33.12
N ALA A 55 -5.76 4.50 -33.85
CA ALA A 55 -6.91 3.73 -34.34
C ALA A 55 -7.75 3.15 -33.18
N VAL A 56 -7.12 2.63 -32.12
CA VAL A 56 -7.84 2.02 -30.99
C VAL A 56 -8.31 3.02 -29.94
N SER A 57 -7.61 4.15 -29.74
CA SER A 57 -8.00 5.19 -28.79
C SER A 57 -9.03 6.17 -29.38
N GLY A 58 -9.03 6.35 -30.69
CA GLY A 58 -9.82 7.37 -31.38
C GLY A 58 -9.26 8.79 -31.22
N HIS A 59 -8.03 8.94 -30.72
CA HIS A 59 -7.37 10.22 -30.48
C HIS A 59 -5.95 10.24 -31.05
N PRO A 60 -5.42 11.40 -31.44
CA PRO A 60 -4.02 11.54 -31.85
C PRO A 60 -3.07 11.08 -30.74
N VAL A 61 -2.01 10.38 -31.12
CA VAL A 61 -0.96 9.93 -30.21
C VAL A 61 0.16 10.95 -30.14
N ARG A 62 0.61 11.31 -28.96
CA ARG A 62 1.70 12.25 -28.73
C ARG A 62 3.01 11.50 -28.50
N THR A 63 4.06 11.92 -29.19
CA THR A 63 5.39 11.28 -29.09
C THR A 63 6.51 12.28 -28.78
N ASP A 64 6.27 13.56 -29.03
CA ASP A 64 7.27 14.62 -28.89
C ASP A 64 6.76 15.74 -27.97
N LEU A 65 7.66 16.25 -27.12
CA LEU A 65 7.41 17.37 -26.24
C LEU A 65 7.31 18.69 -27.02
N LEU A 66 8.08 18.80 -28.06
CA LEU A 66 8.25 20.05 -28.83
C LEU A 66 7.50 20.04 -30.18
N ASP A 67 6.42 19.28 -30.32
CA ASP A 67 5.57 19.29 -31.52
C ASP A 67 4.68 20.55 -31.57
N PRO A 68 4.95 21.52 -32.47
CA PRO A 68 4.18 22.77 -32.52
C PRO A 68 2.72 22.57 -32.89
N ALA A 69 2.40 21.57 -33.72
CA ALA A 69 1.03 21.28 -34.13
C ALA A 69 0.21 20.73 -32.99
N ALA A 70 0.85 19.93 -32.16
CA ALA A 70 0.23 19.36 -30.98
C ALA A 70 0.08 20.39 -29.84
N GLU A 71 1.03 21.30 -29.64
CA GLU A 71 0.92 22.40 -28.67
C GLU A 71 -0.19 23.41 -29.04
N ALA A 72 -0.45 23.64 -30.31
CA ALA A 72 -1.56 24.49 -30.76
C ALA A 72 -2.95 23.90 -30.48
N GLY A 73 -3.05 22.59 -30.34
CA GLY A 73 -4.30 21.88 -30.03
C GLY A 73 -4.53 21.73 -28.51
N MET A 74 -3.86 20.79 -27.93
CA MET A 74 -3.85 20.54 -26.47
C MET A 74 -2.41 20.42 -26.01
N GLY A 75 -1.87 21.48 -25.42
CA GLY A 75 -0.52 21.54 -24.91
C GLY A 75 -0.24 20.47 -23.83
N HIS A 76 1.03 20.22 -23.53
CA HIS A 76 1.40 19.21 -22.52
C HIS A 76 0.79 19.52 -21.13
N ILE A 77 0.68 20.80 -20.73
CA ILE A 77 0.04 21.19 -19.48
C ILE A 77 -1.47 20.88 -19.48
N GLU A 78 -2.16 21.12 -20.59
CA GLU A 78 -3.59 20.81 -20.70
C GLU A 78 -3.82 19.30 -20.68
N LEU A 79 -2.94 18.53 -21.33
CA LEU A 79 -2.98 17.08 -21.31
C LEU A 79 -2.71 16.50 -19.90
N ALA A 80 -1.78 17.11 -19.15
CA ALA A 80 -1.52 16.76 -17.76
C ALA A 80 -2.74 17.03 -16.86
N ARG A 81 -3.43 18.16 -17.06
CA ARG A 81 -4.66 18.53 -16.32
C ARG A 81 -5.88 17.71 -16.72
N TRP A 82 -5.93 17.26 -17.97
CA TRP A 82 -7.02 16.43 -18.48
C TRP A 82 -7.06 15.07 -17.80
N ALA A 83 -5.93 14.51 -17.39
CA ALA A 83 -5.84 13.16 -16.88
C ALA A 83 -6.38 13.08 -15.43
N ASP A 84 -7.30 12.17 -15.17
CA ASP A 84 -7.65 11.73 -13.82
C ASP A 84 -6.69 10.66 -13.29
N ARG A 85 -6.00 9.97 -14.20
CA ARG A 85 -4.96 8.96 -13.92
C ARG A 85 -3.88 8.98 -15.00
N LEU A 86 -2.61 8.91 -14.57
CA LEU A 86 -1.48 8.65 -15.45
C LEU A 86 -1.07 7.17 -15.27
N LEU A 87 -1.43 6.34 -16.26
CA LEU A 87 -1.03 4.93 -16.31
C LEU A 87 0.15 4.76 -17.27
N ILE A 88 1.25 4.19 -16.80
CA ILE A 88 2.41 3.86 -17.65
C ILE A 88 2.51 2.36 -17.82
N ALA A 89 2.25 1.87 -19.00
CA ALA A 89 2.26 0.47 -19.38
C ALA A 89 2.80 0.29 -20.82
N PRO A 90 3.93 -0.40 -21.01
CA PRO A 90 4.85 -0.89 -19.98
C PRO A 90 5.67 0.23 -19.34
N ALA A 91 6.00 0.07 -18.04
CA ALA A 91 6.99 0.86 -17.34
C ALA A 91 8.32 0.09 -17.32
N THR A 92 9.29 0.53 -18.14
CA THR A 92 10.63 -0.09 -18.21
C THR A 92 11.50 0.33 -17.02
N ALA A 93 12.60 -0.39 -16.77
CA ALA A 93 13.56 -0.03 -15.73
C ALA A 93 14.14 1.39 -15.93
N ASP A 94 14.46 1.77 -17.17
CA ASP A 94 14.91 3.10 -17.53
C ASP A 94 13.86 4.16 -17.17
N LEU A 95 12.62 3.95 -17.59
CA LEU A 95 11.55 4.91 -17.33
C LEU A 95 11.25 5.04 -15.84
N MET A 96 11.26 3.93 -15.08
CA MET A 96 11.13 3.97 -13.63
C MET A 96 12.28 4.73 -12.96
N ALA A 97 13.52 4.58 -13.45
CA ALA A 97 14.67 5.32 -12.93
C ALA A 97 14.53 6.83 -13.18
N ARG A 98 14.13 7.23 -14.38
CA ARG A 98 13.91 8.64 -14.75
C ARG A 98 12.80 9.28 -13.90
N LEU A 99 11.68 8.60 -13.74
CA LEU A 99 10.57 9.04 -12.87
C LEU A 99 11.00 9.14 -11.39
N ALA A 100 11.77 8.18 -10.89
CA ALA A 100 12.29 8.20 -9.51
C ALA A 100 13.31 9.32 -9.28
N ALA A 101 14.07 9.68 -10.31
CA ALA A 101 15.02 10.80 -10.27
C ALA A 101 14.38 12.18 -10.53
N GLY A 102 13.12 12.23 -11.02
CA GLY A 102 12.45 13.47 -11.41
C GLY A 102 13.01 14.07 -12.72
N ILE A 103 13.51 13.24 -13.63
CA ILE A 103 14.01 13.66 -14.94
C ILE A 103 12.81 13.91 -15.87
N ALA A 104 12.78 15.04 -16.54
CA ALA A 104 11.73 15.47 -17.46
C ALA A 104 12.35 15.87 -18.83
N ASP A 105 12.95 14.89 -19.50
CA ASP A 105 13.67 15.07 -20.77
C ASP A 105 12.89 14.56 -21.98
N ASP A 106 11.70 14.00 -21.78
CA ASP A 106 10.73 13.69 -22.83
C ASP A 106 9.30 14.08 -22.41
N LEU A 107 8.35 13.95 -23.34
CA LEU A 107 6.95 14.31 -23.10
C LEU A 107 6.34 13.52 -21.94
N LEU A 108 6.57 12.20 -21.87
CA LEU A 108 5.95 11.35 -20.85
C LEU A 108 6.45 11.66 -19.43
N THR A 109 7.76 11.83 -19.26
CA THR A 109 8.36 12.18 -17.98
C THR A 109 8.03 13.63 -17.56
N THR A 110 7.90 14.55 -18.52
CA THR A 110 7.40 15.92 -18.27
C THR A 110 5.96 15.90 -17.77
N LEU A 111 5.08 15.13 -18.42
CA LEU A 111 3.69 14.96 -18.00
C LEU A 111 3.58 14.35 -16.60
N ALA A 112 4.44 13.41 -16.27
CA ALA A 112 4.46 12.79 -14.93
C ALA A 112 4.81 13.79 -13.81
N LEU A 113 5.60 14.83 -14.11
CA LEU A 113 5.87 15.92 -13.15
C LEU A 113 4.80 17.02 -13.15
N ALA A 114 4.10 17.19 -14.27
CA ALA A 114 3.13 18.29 -14.46
C ALA A 114 1.71 17.91 -13.99
N THR A 115 1.41 16.62 -13.82
CA THR A 115 0.07 16.15 -13.46
C THR A 115 -0.12 16.03 -11.96
N GLU A 116 -1.33 16.32 -11.47
CA GLU A 116 -1.80 15.99 -10.13
C GLU A 116 -2.44 14.59 -10.06
N ALA A 117 -2.65 13.97 -11.22
CA ALA A 117 -3.26 12.64 -11.30
C ALA A 117 -2.36 11.57 -10.66
N PRO A 118 -2.93 10.57 -9.98
CA PRO A 118 -2.16 9.47 -9.42
C PRO A 118 -1.37 8.73 -10.51
N LEU A 119 -0.08 8.50 -10.24
CA LEU A 119 0.82 7.76 -11.09
C LEU A 119 0.66 6.26 -10.86
N ILE A 120 0.38 5.52 -11.93
CA ILE A 120 0.20 4.07 -11.91
C ILE A 120 1.18 3.45 -12.90
N LEU A 121 1.99 2.50 -12.45
CA LEU A 121 3.03 1.87 -13.25
C LEU A 121 2.75 0.38 -13.40
N ALA A 122 2.83 -0.12 -14.63
CA ALA A 122 2.83 -1.55 -14.95
C ALA A 122 4.24 -1.98 -15.40
N PRO A 123 5.10 -2.43 -14.46
CA PRO A 123 6.49 -2.78 -14.78
C PRO A 123 6.61 -3.90 -15.80
N ALA A 124 7.59 -3.75 -16.72
CA ALA A 124 7.93 -4.77 -17.70
C ALA A 124 9.43 -4.74 -18.02
N MET A 125 10.14 -5.79 -17.63
CA MET A 125 11.59 -5.93 -17.84
C MET A 125 12.03 -7.37 -17.63
N ASN A 126 13.28 -7.68 -17.95
CA ASN A 126 13.88 -8.96 -17.60
C ASN A 126 13.91 -9.14 -16.07
N GLN A 127 13.83 -10.40 -15.60
CA GLN A 127 13.83 -10.73 -14.17
C GLN A 127 15.08 -10.25 -13.41
N GLN A 128 16.26 -10.25 -14.05
CA GLN A 128 17.50 -9.77 -13.42
C GLN A 128 17.46 -8.23 -13.27
N MET A 129 16.92 -7.54 -14.29
CA MET A 129 16.70 -6.09 -14.20
C MET A 129 15.71 -5.75 -13.10
N TRP A 130 14.63 -6.54 -12.96
CA TRP A 130 13.67 -6.35 -11.87
C TRP A 130 14.30 -6.51 -10.49
N ARG A 131 15.09 -7.60 -10.31
CA ARG A 131 15.76 -7.90 -9.03
C ARG A 131 16.97 -7.00 -8.74
N HIS A 132 17.42 -6.23 -9.70
CA HIS A 132 18.60 -5.38 -9.53
C HIS A 132 18.38 -4.34 -8.42
N PRO A 133 19.33 -4.16 -7.46
CA PRO A 133 19.16 -3.21 -6.36
C PRO A 133 18.74 -1.80 -6.80
N ALA A 134 19.35 -1.27 -7.87
CA ALA A 134 18.99 0.05 -8.39
C ALA A 134 17.52 0.14 -8.83
N THR A 135 16.96 -0.92 -9.43
CA THR A 135 15.54 -0.96 -9.81
C THR A 135 14.66 -1.02 -8.57
N GLN A 136 15.06 -1.78 -7.56
CA GLN A 136 14.33 -1.87 -6.30
C GLN A 136 14.37 -0.55 -5.51
N ASP A 137 15.50 0.16 -5.50
CA ASP A 137 15.62 1.50 -4.90
C ASP A 137 14.71 2.52 -5.61
N ASN A 138 14.65 2.48 -6.95
CA ASN A 138 13.77 3.34 -7.73
C ASN A 138 12.29 3.01 -7.44
N LEU A 139 11.94 1.74 -7.37
CA LEU A 139 10.60 1.27 -6.98
C LEU A 139 10.22 1.80 -5.59
N ALA A 140 11.10 1.66 -4.60
CA ALA A 140 10.86 2.14 -3.24
C ALA A 140 10.62 3.66 -3.20
N ARG A 141 11.39 4.45 -3.98
CA ARG A 141 11.19 5.91 -4.08
C ARG A 141 9.85 6.27 -4.72
N LEU A 142 9.46 5.57 -5.79
CA LEU A 142 8.19 5.80 -6.47
C LEU A 142 7.00 5.47 -5.56
N LEU A 143 7.05 4.34 -4.85
CA LEU A 143 6.05 3.95 -3.86
C LEU A 143 5.96 4.98 -2.71
N ALA A 144 7.09 5.46 -2.19
CA ALA A 144 7.13 6.48 -1.14
C ALA A 144 6.51 7.82 -1.57
N ARG A 145 6.49 8.11 -2.87
CA ARG A 145 5.84 9.30 -3.47
C ARG A 145 4.37 9.06 -3.85
N GLY A 146 3.80 7.89 -3.50
CA GLY A 146 2.40 7.57 -3.75
C GLY A 146 2.11 6.89 -5.09
N ALA A 147 3.13 6.54 -5.88
CA ALA A 147 2.90 5.76 -7.10
C ALA A 147 2.29 4.39 -6.77
N ARG A 148 1.36 3.96 -7.61
CA ARG A 148 0.76 2.62 -7.53
C ARG A 148 1.44 1.71 -8.55
N ILE A 149 1.82 0.49 -8.13
CA ILE A 149 2.46 -0.49 -8.99
C ILE A 149 1.48 -1.62 -9.29
N LEU A 150 1.35 -1.99 -10.55
CA LEU A 150 0.52 -3.11 -11.01
C LEU A 150 1.43 -4.20 -11.58
N GLY A 151 1.72 -5.21 -10.79
CA GLY A 151 2.69 -6.26 -11.11
C GLY A 151 4.12 -5.94 -10.65
N PRO A 152 5.18 -6.46 -11.32
CA PRO A 152 5.11 -7.32 -12.49
C PRO A 152 4.59 -8.73 -12.17
N GLY A 153 4.02 -9.38 -13.17
CA GLY A 153 3.65 -10.79 -13.09
C GLY A 153 4.88 -11.70 -13.13
N VAL A 154 4.69 -12.94 -12.66
CA VAL A 154 5.70 -14.00 -12.70
C VAL A 154 5.41 -14.97 -13.84
N GLY A 155 6.43 -15.41 -14.56
CA GLY A 155 6.28 -16.40 -15.63
C GLY A 155 7.40 -16.38 -16.66
N SER A 156 7.17 -17.05 -17.79
CA SER A 156 8.13 -17.10 -18.91
C SER A 156 8.25 -15.74 -19.58
N GLN A 157 9.47 -15.33 -19.83
CA GLN A 157 9.83 -14.07 -20.49
C GLN A 157 10.24 -14.30 -21.94
N ALA A 158 10.25 -13.26 -22.75
CA ALA A 158 10.60 -13.34 -24.17
C ALA A 158 12.03 -13.89 -24.44
N CYS A 159 12.94 -13.76 -23.47
CA CYS A 159 14.29 -14.32 -23.53
C CYS A 159 14.37 -15.79 -23.08
N GLY A 160 13.26 -16.43 -22.70
CA GLY A 160 13.21 -17.81 -22.20
C GLY A 160 13.39 -17.93 -20.67
N ASP A 161 13.72 -16.85 -19.98
CA ASP A 161 13.84 -16.85 -18.52
C ASP A 161 12.49 -17.04 -17.82
N GLN A 162 12.53 -17.61 -16.61
CA GLN A 162 11.37 -17.75 -15.71
C GLN A 162 11.56 -16.85 -14.50
N GLY A 163 10.56 -16.02 -14.18
CA GLY A 163 10.63 -15.17 -12.99
C GLY A 163 9.75 -13.92 -13.05
N PRO A 164 9.87 -13.02 -12.05
CA PRO A 164 9.16 -11.75 -12.04
C PRO A 164 9.71 -10.81 -13.12
N GLY A 165 8.84 -9.98 -13.70
CA GLY A 165 9.24 -8.98 -14.69
C GLY A 165 8.29 -8.86 -15.88
N ARG A 166 7.29 -9.75 -16.02
CA ARG A 166 6.27 -9.64 -17.06
C ARG A 166 5.29 -8.53 -16.73
N MET A 167 4.95 -7.71 -17.72
CA MET A 167 3.76 -6.85 -17.61
C MET A 167 2.52 -7.72 -17.35
N LEU A 168 1.69 -7.33 -16.40
CA LEU A 168 0.37 -7.95 -16.21
C LEU A 168 -0.42 -7.98 -17.52
N GLU A 169 -1.38 -8.87 -17.61
CA GLU A 169 -2.24 -8.92 -18.79
C GLU A 169 -3.15 -7.67 -18.85
N PRO A 170 -3.50 -7.20 -20.04
CA PRO A 170 -4.33 -6.00 -20.21
C PRO A 170 -5.63 -6.04 -19.43
N LEU A 171 -6.24 -7.22 -19.31
CA LEU A 171 -7.46 -7.42 -18.54
C LEU A 171 -7.24 -7.18 -17.05
N GLU A 172 -6.16 -7.73 -16.48
CA GLU A 172 -5.80 -7.57 -15.06
C GLU A 172 -5.53 -6.10 -14.71
N ILE A 173 -4.82 -5.37 -15.60
CA ILE A 173 -4.55 -3.94 -15.41
C ILE A 173 -5.86 -3.14 -15.45
N ALA A 174 -6.73 -3.42 -16.42
CA ALA A 174 -8.01 -2.72 -16.56
C ALA A 174 -8.96 -3.00 -15.38
N GLU A 175 -8.98 -4.21 -14.85
CA GLU A 175 -9.72 -4.58 -13.65
C GLU A 175 -9.18 -3.89 -12.40
N ALA A 176 -7.86 -3.85 -12.25
CA ALA A 176 -7.21 -3.15 -11.14
C ALA A 176 -7.48 -1.65 -11.15
N LEU A 177 -7.56 -1.02 -12.34
CA LEU A 177 -7.98 0.38 -12.47
C LEU A 177 -9.45 0.57 -12.07
N SER A 178 -10.34 -0.25 -12.58
CA SER A 178 -11.78 -0.17 -12.30
C SER A 178 -12.10 -0.48 -10.84
N GLY A 179 -11.36 -1.40 -10.22
CA GLY A 179 -11.48 -1.71 -8.80
C GLY A 179 -11.13 -0.54 -7.89
N SER A 180 -10.24 0.36 -8.32
CA SER A 180 -9.89 1.58 -7.56
C SER A 180 -11.00 2.65 -7.54
N ASP A 181 -11.98 2.56 -8.44
CA ASP A 181 -13.16 3.44 -8.43
C ASP A 181 -14.24 2.98 -7.46
N ARG A 182 -14.17 1.72 -7.02
CA ARG A 182 -15.03 1.21 -5.95
C ARG A 182 -14.46 1.69 -4.62
N GLN A 183 -15.26 2.44 -3.89
CA GLN A 183 -14.98 2.83 -2.51
C GLN A 183 -15.84 1.98 -1.56
N PRO A 184 -15.52 0.67 -1.40
CA PRO A 184 -16.35 -0.25 -0.61
C PRO A 184 -16.43 0.13 0.86
N LEU A 185 -15.54 1.01 1.31
CA LEU A 185 -15.51 1.54 2.67
C LEU A 185 -15.93 3.02 2.73
N ALA A 186 -16.65 3.54 1.70
CA ALA A 186 -17.16 4.90 1.73
C ALA A 186 -18.09 5.10 2.95
N GLY A 187 -17.76 6.10 3.77
CA GLY A 187 -18.51 6.40 5.00
C GLY A 187 -18.12 5.53 6.20
N VAL A 188 -17.32 4.48 6.03
CA VAL A 188 -16.85 3.61 7.11
C VAL A 188 -15.74 4.29 7.92
N ARG A 189 -15.86 4.28 9.24
CA ARG A 189 -14.87 4.85 10.18
C ARG A 189 -13.93 3.75 10.64
N VAL A 190 -12.64 3.89 10.31
CA VAL A 190 -11.60 2.93 10.69
C VAL A 190 -10.70 3.55 11.75
N LEU A 191 -10.56 2.86 12.88
CA LEU A 191 -9.57 3.16 13.90
C LEU A 191 -8.40 2.20 13.73
N LEU A 192 -7.19 2.72 13.51
CA LEU A 192 -6.01 1.91 13.25
C LEU A 192 -4.86 2.31 14.18
N THR A 193 -4.20 1.31 14.79
CA THR A 193 -2.98 1.53 15.57
C THR A 193 -1.75 1.14 14.76
N ALA A 194 -0.65 1.90 14.86
CA ALA A 194 0.61 1.61 14.16
C ALA A 194 1.84 1.99 15.00
N GLY A 195 3.00 1.48 14.59
CA GLY A 195 4.28 1.75 15.25
C GLY A 195 4.47 0.95 16.54
N PRO A 196 5.64 1.05 17.17
CA PRO A 196 5.91 0.48 18.49
C PRO A 196 5.37 1.38 19.59
N THR A 197 5.23 0.84 20.80
CA THR A 197 5.21 1.66 22.02
C THR A 197 6.59 1.68 22.68
N ARG A 198 6.86 2.72 23.47
CA ARG A 198 8.10 2.91 24.23
C ARG A 198 7.72 3.08 25.69
N GLU A 199 8.11 2.13 26.50
CA GLU A 199 7.82 2.13 27.93
C GLU A 199 9.04 2.68 28.67
N PRO A 200 8.99 3.89 29.24
CA PRO A 200 10.16 4.54 29.80
C PRO A 200 10.70 3.77 31.00
N LEU A 201 12.00 3.51 30.99
CA LEU A 201 12.78 3.05 32.14
C LEU A 201 13.25 4.24 32.98
N ASP A 202 13.74 5.25 32.27
CA ASP A 202 14.19 6.54 32.77
C ASP A 202 14.07 7.59 31.63
N PRO A 203 14.39 8.87 31.82
CA PRO A 203 14.30 9.88 30.77
C PRO A 203 15.14 9.62 29.49
N VAL A 204 16.01 8.61 29.52
CA VAL A 204 16.95 8.33 28.42
C VAL A 204 16.69 6.97 27.75
N ARG A 205 16.18 5.98 28.50
CA ARG A 205 16.04 4.57 28.09
C ARG A 205 14.60 4.10 28.20
N TYR A 206 14.22 3.23 27.28
CA TYR A 206 12.88 2.62 27.23
C TYR A 206 12.95 1.13 26.88
N LEU A 207 11.91 0.39 27.22
CA LEU A 207 11.56 -0.92 26.65
C LEU A 207 10.62 -0.73 25.49
N GLY A 208 10.76 -1.51 24.43
CA GLY A 208 9.88 -1.45 23.29
C GLY A 208 10.14 -2.59 22.31
N ASN A 209 9.18 -2.81 21.43
CA ASN A 209 9.28 -3.82 20.40
C ASN A 209 9.95 -3.26 19.13
N ARG A 210 10.65 -4.11 18.39
CA ARG A 210 11.18 -3.76 17.06
C ARG A 210 10.01 -3.61 16.10
N SER A 211 9.71 -2.39 15.71
CA SER A 211 8.70 -2.08 14.68
C SER A 211 8.99 -0.72 14.07
N SER A 212 8.89 -0.62 12.77
CA SER A 212 9.00 0.65 12.03
C SER A 212 7.66 1.37 11.83
N GLY A 213 6.53 0.66 12.01
CA GLY A 213 5.20 1.17 11.69
C GLY A 213 4.80 1.07 10.19
N ARG A 214 5.71 0.59 9.31
CA ARG A 214 5.49 0.56 7.85
C ARG A 214 4.20 -0.12 7.42
N MET A 215 3.89 -1.28 8.01
CA MET A 215 2.68 -2.03 7.63
C MET A 215 1.40 -1.28 8.02
N GLY A 216 1.36 -0.71 9.22
CA GLY A 216 0.23 0.09 9.68
C GLY A 216 0.03 1.35 8.84
N TYR A 217 1.10 2.04 8.47
CA TYR A 217 1.03 3.22 7.60
C TYR A 217 0.56 2.85 6.18
N ALA A 218 1.06 1.74 5.62
CA ALA A 218 0.60 1.25 4.33
C ALA A 218 -0.87 0.84 4.34
N LEU A 219 -1.35 0.20 5.43
CA LEU A 219 -2.76 -0.11 5.61
C LEU A 219 -3.63 1.15 5.76
N ALA A 220 -3.15 2.16 6.48
CA ALA A 220 -3.88 3.42 6.60
C ALA A 220 -4.11 4.08 5.22
N VAL A 221 -3.09 4.07 4.35
CA VAL A 221 -3.22 4.53 2.95
C VAL A 221 -4.22 3.66 2.19
N ALA A 222 -4.05 2.34 2.21
CA ALA A 222 -4.90 1.42 1.45
C ALA A 222 -6.38 1.51 1.85
N LEU A 223 -6.67 1.66 3.15
CA LEU A 223 -8.04 1.83 3.65
C LEU A 223 -8.63 3.21 3.27
N THR A 224 -7.80 4.26 3.26
CA THR A 224 -8.22 5.58 2.76
C THR A 224 -8.52 5.53 1.27
N ASP A 225 -7.71 4.82 0.47
CA ASP A 225 -7.93 4.62 -0.97
C ASP A 225 -9.26 3.88 -1.24
N LEU A 226 -9.70 3.00 -0.33
CA LEU A 226 -10.99 2.31 -0.38
C LEU A 226 -12.16 3.17 0.14
N GLY A 227 -11.93 4.45 0.46
CA GLY A 227 -12.94 5.42 0.87
C GLY A 227 -13.20 5.50 2.37
N ALA A 228 -12.43 4.79 3.21
CA ALA A 228 -12.61 4.83 4.65
C ALA A 228 -12.14 6.16 5.26
N ARG A 229 -12.83 6.60 6.31
CA ARG A 229 -12.36 7.67 7.18
C ARG A 229 -11.44 7.09 8.26
N VAL A 230 -10.12 7.17 8.04
CA VAL A 230 -9.11 6.56 8.91
C VAL A 230 -8.68 7.51 10.02
N VAL A 231 -8.76 7.03 11.27
CA VAL A 231 -8.12 7.62 12.45
C VAL A 231 -6.91 6.74 12.78
N LEU A 232 -5.71 7.31 12.73
CA LEU A 232 -4.46 6.61 12.96
C LEU A 232 -3.89 6.99 14.33
N VAL A 233 -3.84 6.02 15.26
CA VAL A 233 -3.12 6.15 16.55
C VAL A 233 -1.73 5.58 16.36
N SER A 234 -0.71 6.42 16.34
CA SER A 234 0.66 6.04 16.02
C SER A 234 1.61 6.20 17.20
N GLY A 235 2.27 5.11 17.56
CA GLY A 235 3.49 5.16 18.37
C GLY A 235 4.66 5.78 17.59
N PRO A 236 5.84 5.94 18.22
CA PRO A 236 7.00 6.59 17.62
C PRO A 236 7.46 5.90 16.34
N SER A 237 7.60 6.65 15.27
CA SER A 237 8.09 6.17 13.98
C SER A 237 8.94 7.25 13.32
N ALA A 238 9.99 6.83 12.60
CA ALA A 238 10.81 7.71 11.76
C ALA A 238 10.18 7.97 10.38
N LEU A 239 9.09 7.28 10.06
CA LEU A 239 8.38 7.44 8.78
C LEU A 239 7.53 8.71 8.80
N VAL A 240 7.36 9.31 7.62
CA VAL A 240 6.39 10.38 7.42
C VAL A 240 4.99 9.77 7.56
N PRO A 241 4.14 10.31 8.44
CA PRO A 241 2.78 9.83 8.58
C PRO A 241 1.99 10.00 7.28
N PRO A 242 1.12 9.04 6.90
CA PRO A 242 0.26 9.18 5.75
C PRO A 242 -0.81 10.26 5.98
N ALA A 243 -1.36 10.79 4.88
CA ALA A 243 -2.54 11.64 4.92
C ALA A 243 -3.76 10.79 5.33
N VAL A 244 -4.29 11.05 6.51
CA VAL A 244 -5.47 10.39 7.08
C VAL A 244 -6.41 11.43 7.68
N ALA A 245 -7.64 11.01 8.00
CA ALA A 245 -8.63 11.93 8.57
C ALA A 245 -8.21 12.51 9.93
N GLU A 246 -7.55 11.72 10.76
CA GLU A 246 -7.01 12.15 12.05
C GLU A 246 -5.74 11.34 12.39
N LEU A 247 -4.70 12.02 12.86
CA LEU A 247 -3.47 11.41 13.38
C LEU A 247 -3.34 11.71 14.88
N VAL A 248 -3.30 10.66 15.70
CA VAL A 248 -3.09 10.75 17.14
C VAL A 248 -1.71 10.14 17.45
N LYS A 249 -0.78 10.98 17.89
CA LYS A 249 0.57 10.52 18.30
C LYS A 249 0.56 10.14 19.77
N VAL A 250 1.13 8.99 20.08
CA VAL A 250 1.27 8.44 21.43
C VAL A 250 2.68 7.87 21.60
N GLU A 251 3.12 7.68 22.83
CA GLU A 251 4.44 7.11 23.12
C GLU A 251 4.33 5.75 23.83
N THR A 252 3.48 5.66 24.83
CA THR A 252 3.34 4.48 25.70
C THR A 252 2.13 3.62 25.34
N ALA A 253 2.12 2.38 25.83
CA ALA A 253 0.97 1.48 25.71
C ALA A 253 -0.27 2.05 26.42
N LEU A 254 -0.10 2.72 27.56
CA LEU A 254 -1.22 3.35 28.28
C LEU A 254 -1.82 4.52 27.50
N GLU A 255 -0.98 5.35 26.88
CA GLU A 255 -1.46 6.45 26.02
C GLU A 255 -2.19 5.88 24.80
N MET A 256 -1.64 4.84 24.15
CA MET A 256 -2.29 4.17 23.03
C MET A 256 -3.63 3.57 23.42
N HIS A 257 -3.68 2.88 24.57
CA HIS A 257 -4.91 2.33 25.13
C HIS A 257 -5.95 3.42 25.33
N ALA A 258 -5.61 4.51 26.02
CA ALA A 258 -6.53 5.63 26.29
C ALA A 258 -7.04 6.26 24.98
N ALA A 259 -6.15 6.47 24.01
CA ALA A 259 -6.50 7.04 22.71
C ALA A 259 -7.45 6.14 21.90
N VAL A 260 -7.24 4.82 21.93
CA VAL A 260 -8.09 3.82 21.28
C VAL A 260 -9.45 3.72 21.98
N MET A 261 -9.48 3.56 23.30
CA MET A 261 -10.73 3.40 24.05
C MET A 261 -11.65 4.61 23.94
N ALA A 262 -11.09 5.82 23.87
CA ALA A 262 -11.85 7.06 23.64
C ALA A 262 -12.55 7.11 22.28
N ARG A 263 -12.11 6.31 21.28
CA ARG A 263 -12.61 6.33 19.90
C ARG A 263 -13.27 5.02 19.47
N SER A 264 -13.07 3.93 20.19
CA SER A 264 -13.50 2.59 19.80
C SER A 264 -15.01 2.41 19.67
N ARG A 265 -15.80 3.21 20.40
CA ARG A 265 -17.28 3.17 20.34
C ARG A 265 -17.83 3.83 19.05
N ASP A 266 -17.05 4.70 18.44
CA ASP A 266 -17.45 5.47 17.27
C ASP A 266 -16.79 4.98 15.99
N CYS A 267 -16.06 3.85 16.02
CA CYS A 267 -15.49 3.23 14.82
C CYS A 267 -16.29 2.00 14.40
N ASP A 268 -16.28 1.76 13.10
CA ASP A 268 -16.96 0.61 12.47
C ASP A 268 -15.98 -0.55 12.31
N ILE A 269 -14.69 -0.25 12.14
CA ILE A 269 -13.59 -1.22 12.01
C ILE A 269 -12.45 -0.80 12.93
N PHE A 270 -11.88 -1.76 13.67
CA PHE A 270 -10.66 -1.59 14.45
C PHE A 270 -9.53 -2.47 13.90
N VAL A 271 -8.39 -1.87 13.57
CA VAL A 271 -7.21 -2.57 13.02
C VAL A 271 -6.03 -2.38 13.97
N ALA A 272 -5.60 -3.46 14.61
CA ALA A 272 -4.51 -3.45 15.58
C ALA A 272 -3.20 -3.92 14.94
N THR A 273 -2.39 -2.98 14.38
CA THR A 273 -1.08 -3.29 13.78
C THR A 273 0.10 -2.83 14.62
N ALA A 274 -0.15 -2.06 15.68
CA ALA A 274 0.91 -1.57 16.55
C ALA A 274 1.62 -2.72 17.28
N ALA A 275 2.92 -2.58 17.43
CA ALA A 275 3.74 -3.48 18.26
C ALA A 275 3.77 -2.96 19.70
N VAL A 276 2.67 -3.17 20.40
CA VAL A 276 2.50 -2.75 21.79
C VAL A 276 3.35 -3.64 22.69
N ALA A 277 4.10 -3.05 23.63
CA ALA A 277 4.86 -3.80 24.62
C ALA A 277 3.90 -4.51 25.60
N ASP A 278 4.12 -5.81 25.86
CA ASP A 278 3.30 -6.59 26.79
C ASP A 278 3.48 -6.14 28.24
N TYR A 279 4.66 -5.58 28.56
CA TYR A 279 5.05 -5.15 29.89
C TYR A 279 5.63 -3.75 29.89
N ARG A 280 5.44 -3.03 30.99
CA ARG A 280 6.07 -1.74 31.27
C ARG A 280 6.74 -1.73 32.63
N PRO A 281 7.73 -0.88 32.90
CA PRO A 281 8.26 -0.67 34.25
C PRO A 281 7.14 -0.29 35.22
N ALA A 282 7.14 -0.92 36.39
CA ALA A 282 6.15 -0.61 37.44
C ALA A 282 6.30 0.85 37.90
N GLU A 283 7.55 1.33 38.01
CA GLU A 283 7.92 2.66 38.46
C GLU A 283 9.06 3.18 37.52
N PRO A 284 8.76 4.02 36.53
CA PRO A 284 9.80 4.67 35.75
C PRO A 284 10.64 5.61 36.62
N ALA A 285 11.96 5.55 36.49
CA ALA A 285 12.84 6.43 37.24
C ALA A 285 12.76 7.89 36.72
N GLY A 286 12.54 8.86 37.62
CA GLY A 286 12.45 10.27 37.26
C GLY A 286 13.79 10.90 36.82
N SER A 287 14.91 10.20 37.01
CA SER A 287 16.24 10.61 36.55
C SER A 287 17.01 9.44 35.95
N LYS A 288 18.01 9.74 35.11
CA LYS A 288 18.84 8.70 34.48
C LYS A 288 19.46 7.78 35.53
N ILE A 289 19.17 6.47 35.44
CA ILE A 289 19.73 5.44 36.30
C ILE A 289 21.24 5.38 36.11
N LYS A 290 22.00 5.63 37.16
CA LYS A 290 23.48 5.59 37.13
C LYS A 290 23.96 4.14 37.26
N LYS A 291 25.12 3.82 36.65
CA LYS A 291 25.80 2.56 36.82
C LYS A 291 26.30 2.44 38.27
N ALA A 292 25.61 1.74 39.14
CA ALA A 292 26.00 1.58 40.55
C ALA A 292 26.31 0.10 40.91
N ALA A 293 25.89 -0.87 40.08
CA ALA A 293 26.09 -2.28 40.29
C ALA A 293 26.32 -3.01 38.97
N GLU A 294 26.79 -4.27 39.02
CA GLU A 294 26.98 -5.13 37.83
C GLU A 294 25.67 -5.53 37.17
N ALA A 295 24.58 -5.62 37.96
CA ALA A 295 23.24 -5.95 37.47
C ALA A 295 22.22 -4.88 37.87
N LEU A 296 21.19 -4.74 37.04
CA LEU A 296 20.04 -3.90 37.32
C LEU A 296 18.77 -4.74 37.20
N GLU A 297 18.04 -4.84 38.30
CA GLU A 297 16.72 -5.47 38.32
C GLU A 297 15.62 -4.45 38.13
N ILE A 298 14.68 -4.75 37.22
CA ILE A 298 13.56 -3.88 36.89
C ILE A 298 12.26 -4.68 37.07
N ARG A 299 11.40 -4.20 37.96
CA ARG A 299 10.07 -4.78 38.15
C ARG A 299 9.18 -4.33 36.98
N LEU A 300 8.60 -5.31 36.28
CA LEU A 300 7.69 -5.08 35.18
C LEU A 300 6.25 -5.43 35.58
N VAL A 301 5.28 -4.68 35.06
CA VAL A 301 3.84 -4.93 35.16
C VAL A 301 3.22 -5.02 33.77
N ARG A 302 2.15 -5.79 33.63
CA ARG A 302 1.46 -6.00 32.36
C ARG A 302 0.82 -4.72 31.85
N ASN A 303 0.89 -4.52 30.54
CA ASN A 303 0.09 -3.53 29.83
C ASN A 303 -1.32 -4.08 29.53
N PRO A 304 -2.34 -3.21 29.36
CA PRO A 304 -3.67 -3.62 28.91
C PRO A 304 -3.62 -4.23 27.52
N ASP A 305 -4.46 -5.25 27.28
CA ASP A 305 -4.61 -5.85 25.95
C ASP A 305 -5.67 -5.07 25.15
N ILE A 306 -5.22 -4.04 24.46
CA ILE A 306 -6.07 -3.09 23.70
C ILE A 306 -7.02 -3.83 22.74
N LEU A 307 -6.50 -4.82 22.00
CA LEU A 307 -7.30 -5.56 21.02
C LEU A 307 -8.38 -6.41 21.70
N ALA A 308 -8.04 -7.09 22.78
CA ALA A 308 -9.00 -7.89 23.54
C ALA A 308 -10.09 -7.03 24.19
N GLU A 309 -9.73 -5.86 24.73
CA GLU A 309 -10.69 -4.95 25.36
C GLU A 309 -11.65 -4.33 24.33
N VAL A 310 -11.17 -3.93 23.14
CA VAL A 310 -12.04 -3.44 22.06
C VAL A 310 -12.96 -4.54 21.54
N ALA A 311 -12.46 -5.77 21.38
CA ALA A 311 -13.27 -6.91 20.95
C ALA A 311 -14.31 -7.35 22.00
N ALA A 312 -14.11 -7.01 23.27
CA ALA A 312 -15.03 -7.29 24.36
C ALA A 312 -16.10 -6.21 24.61
N LEU A 313 -16.12 -5.12 23.82
CA LEU A 313 -17.15 -4.07 23.95
C LEU A 313 -18.55 -4.66 23.73
N PRO A 314 -19.61 -4.08 24.34
CA PRO A 314 -20.99 -4.53 24.13
C PRO A 314 -21.45 -4.50 22.67
N LYS A 315 -20.90 -3.56 21.87
CA LYS A 315 -21.06 -3.49 20.43
C LYS A 315 -19.65 -3.32 19.83
N PRO A 316 -18.93 -4.42 19.62
CA PRO A 316 -17.57 -4.33 19.11
C PRO A 316 -17.56 -3.94 17.63
N PRO A 317 -16.61 -3.09 17.19
CA PRO A 317 -16.37 -2.89 15.77
C PRO A 317 -15.93 -4.20 15.11
N PHE A 318 -15.84 -4.21 13.77
CA PHE A 318 -15.15 -5.29 13.06
C PHE A 318 -13.66 -5.24 13.41
N THR A 319 -13.09 -6.36 13.86
CA THR A 319 -11.73 -6.39 14.42
C THR A 319 -10.76 -7.15 13.52
N LEU A 320 -9.64 -6.51 13.16
CA LEU A 320 -8.48 -7.15 12.56
C LEU A 320 -7.27 -7.03 13.49
N GLY A 321 -6.81 -8.17 14.01
CA GLY A 321 -5.58 -8.26 14.80
C GLY A 321 -4.36 -8.63 13.95
N PHE A 322 -3.17 -8.31 14.46
CA PHE A 322 -1.90 -8.79 13.90
C PHE A 322 -1.20 -9.70 14.92
N ALA A 323 -0.56 -10.75 14.40
CA ALA A 323 0.26 -11.66 15.18
C ALA A 323 1.63 -11.84 14.50
N ALA A 324 2.68 -11.80 15.31
CA ALA A 324 4.05 -12.10 14.89
C ALA A 324 4.48 -13.38 15.61
N GLU A 325 4.67 -14.47 14.88
CA GLU A 325 4.93 -15.79 15.44
C GLU A 325 6.24 -16.36 14.88
N THR A 326 6.97 -17.11 15.72
CA THR A 326 8.20 -17.77 15.29
C THR A 326 7.94 -19.18 14.74
N ASP A 327 6.98 -19.91 15.34
CA ASP A 327 6.64 -21.30 15.03
C ASP A 327 5.12 -21.46 14.97
N ASP A 328 4.62 -22.50 14.31
CA ASP A 328 3.20 -22.90 14.25
C ASP A 328 2.21 -21.74 14.07
N VAL A 329 2.54 -20.85 13.11
CA VAL A 329 1.85 -19.58 12.86
C VAL A 329 0.33 -19.75 12.77
N GLU A 330 -0.14 -20.80 12.10
CA GLU A 330 -1.58 -21.05 11.96
C GLU A 330 -2.24 -21.39 13.28
N GLN A 331 -1.66 -22.30 14.05
CA GLN A 331 -2.24 -22.76 15.30
C GLN A 331 -2.32 -21.62 16.33
N TYR A 332 -1.25 -20.87 16.50
CA TYR A 332 -1.22 -19.71 17.41
C TYR A 332 -2.18 -18.60 16.98
N ALA A 333 -2.24 -18.29 15.68
CA ALA A 333 -3.16 -17.29 15.16
C ALA A 333 -4.63 -17.71 15.35
N ARG A 334 -4.99 -18.98 15.09
CA ARG A 334 -6.34 -19.51 15.37
C ARG A 334 -6.68 -19.47 16.86
N GLY A 335 -5.71 -19.79 17.72
CA GLY A 335 -5.87 -19.67 19.17
C GLY A 335 -6.21 -18.24 19.59
N LYS A 336 -5.44 -17.26 19.10
CA LYS A 336 -5.67 -15.83 19.37
C LYS A 336 -7.00 -15.32 18.80
N LEU A 337 -7.35 -15.72 17.56
CA LEU A 337 -8.63 -15.37 16.92
C LEU A 337 -9.81 -15.76 17.82
N LYS A 338 -9.81 -17.01 18.31
CA LYS A 338 -10.87 -17.53 19.19
C LYS A 338 -10.84 -16.90 20.58
N ALA A 339 -9.66 -16.86 21.22
CA ALA A 339 -9.51 -16.38 22.59
C ALA A 339 -9.91 -14.91 22.75
N LYS A 340 -9.59 -14.07 21.76
CA LYS A 340 -9.92 -12.65 21.76
C LYS A 340 -11.22 -12.33 21.00
N ARG A 341 -11.91 -13.32 20.46
CA ARG A 341 -13.16 -13.17 19.67
C ARG A 341 -13.03 -12.18 18.51
N LEU A 342 -11.93 -12.29 17.77
CA LEU A 342 -11.67 -11.40 16.62
C LEU A 342 -12.46 -11.86 15.40
N ASP A 343 -12.75 -10.93 14.49
CA ASP A 343 -13.31 -11.24 13.17
C ASP A 343 -12.23 -11.75 12.23
N MET A 344 -11.06 -11.11 12.25
CA MET A 344 -9.90 -11.48 11.43
C MET A 344 -8.59 -11.38 12.22
N ILE A 345 -7.60 -12.16 11.82
CA ILE A 345 -6.21 -12.04 12.27
C ILE A 345 -5.24 -12.23 11.09
N ALA A 346 -4.28 -11.34 10.96
CA ALA A 346 -3.19 -11.43 10.00
C ALA A 346 -1.90 -11.86 10.75
N ALA A 347 -1.43 -13.06 10.46
CA ALA A 347 -0.25 -13.63 11.11
C ALA A 347 0.97 -13.57 10.19
N ASN A 348 2.08 -13.09 10.73
CA ASN A 348 3.37 -13.00 10.07
C ASN A 348 4.36 -13.96 10.74
N ARG A 349 5.13 -14.69 9.92
CA ARG A 349 6.27 -15.47 10.43
C ARG A 349 7.48 -14.54 10.58
N VAL A 350 8.01 -14.43 11.79
CA VAL A 350 9.15 -13.54 12.12
C VAL A 350 10.47 -14.29 12.34
N ALA A 351 10.52 -15.59 12.09
CA ALA A 351 11.73 -16.41 12.21
C ALA A 351 12.38 -16.68 10.84
N GLY A 352 13.72 -16.63 10.79
CA GLY A 352 14.55 -16.94 9.61
C GLY A 352 14.99 -15.71 8.80
N ASP A 353 15.71 -15.98 7.70
CA ASP A 353 16.31 -14.95 6.82
C ASP A 353 15.30 -14.24 5.89
N SER A 354 14.04 -14.66 5.87
CA SER A 354 12.98 -14.12 5.01
C SER A 354 11.80 -13.60 5.83
N GLY A 355 11.55 -12.29 5.77
CA GLY A 355 10.44 -11.63 6.47
C GLY A 355 10.83 -11.03 7.84
N GLY A 356 10.03 -10.10 8.38
CA GLY A 356 10.25 -9.51 9.69
C GLY A 356 9.92 -8.02 9.79
N PHE A 357 10.14 -7.44 10.99
CA PHE A 357 9.70 -6.08 11.32
C PHE A 357 10.41 -4.97 10.53
N GLU A 358 11.67 -5.16 10.12
CA GLU A 358 12.51 -4.14 9.50
C GLU A 358 12.65 -4.29 7.98
N ARG A 359 12.07 -5.33 7.35
CA ARG A 359 12.13 -5.56 5.90
C ARG A 359 10.95 -4.90 5.19
N ASP A 360 11.12 -4.66 3.88
CA ASP A 360 10.11 -4.03 3.03
C ASP A 360 9.08 -5.01 2.50
N GLU A 361 9.38 -6.30 2.54
CA GLU A 361 8.52 -7.40 2.11
C GLU A 361 7.89 -8.12 3.30
N ASN A 362 6.71 -8.69 3.07
CA ASN A 362 6.00 -9.49 4.06
C ASN A 362 5.12 -10.56 3.40
N ALA A 363 4.99 -11.70 4.09
CA ALA A 363 4.00 -12.74 3.78
C ALA A 363 3.06 -12.85 4.97
N LEU A 364 1.76 -12.95 4.70
CA LEU A 364 0.75 -13.04 5.76
C LEU A 364 -0.09 -14.30 5.56
N LEU A 365 -0.43 -14.94 6.66
CA LEU A 365 -1.55 -15.87 6.74
C LEU A 365 -2.71 -15.14 7.40
N VAL A 366 -3.77 -14.89 6.64
CA VAL A 366 -4.97 -14.23 7.15
C VAL A 366 -6.01 -15.29 7.46
N LEU A 367 -6.54 -15.25 8.71
CA LEU A 367 -7.55 -16.19 9.18
C LEU A 367 -8.79 -15.43 9.67
N TRP A 368 -9.95 -16.03 9.47
CA TRP A 368 -11.25 -15.57 9.98
C TRP A 368 -12.11 -16.77 10.36
N ASN A 369 -13.29 -16.54 10.91
CA ASN A 369 -14.21 -17.61 11.22
C ASN A 369 -14.69 -18.27 9.93
N GLY A 370 -14.33 -19.54 9.75
CA GLY A 370 -14.73 -20.35 8.59
C GLY A 370 -13.72 -20.39 7.43
N GLY A 371 -12.59 -19.65 7.50
CA GLY A 371 -11.63 -19.68 6.41
C GLY A 371 -10.23 -19.14 6.72
N GLN A 372 -9.40 -19.23 5.72
CA GLN A 372 -8.06 -18.62 5.72
C GLN A 372 -7.58 -18.33 4.29
N ARG A 373 -6.67 -17.38 4.16
CA ARG A 373 -6.01 -17.06 2.91
C ARG A 373 -4.53 -16.78 3.15
N ALA A 374 -3.68 -17.52 2.45
CA ALA A 374 -2.26 -17.24 2.42
C ALA A 374 -1.98 -16.12 1.42
N LEU A 375 -1.30 -15.09 1.87
CA LEU A 375 -0.83 -13.98 1.06
C LEU A 375 0.69 -14.14 0.93
N PRO A 376 1.23 -14.56 -0.25
CA PRO A 376 2.65 -14.87 -0.44
C PRO A 376 3.54 -13.63 -0.27
N MET A 377 4.87 -13.79 -0.24
CA MET A 377 5.83 -12.68 -0.06
C MET A 377 5.61 -11.58 -1.11
N LEU A 378 5.41 -10.33 -0.64
CA LEU A 378 5.18 -9.15 -1.46
C LEU A 378 5.60 -7.90 -0.69
N TRP A 379 5.80 -6.78 -1.38
CA TRP A 379 6.05 -5.49 -0.75
C TRP A 379 4.93 -5.09 0.21
N LYS A 380 5.28 -4.53 1.36
CA LYS A 380 4.30 -4.17 2.41
C LYS A 380 3.16 -3.26 1.91
N VAL A 381 3.44 -2.39 0.94
CA VAL A 381 2.42 -1.49 0.37
C VAL A 381 1.39 -2.29 -0.44
N GLU A 382 1.83 -3.21 -1.29
CA GLU A 382 0.94 -4.05 -2.09
C GLU A 382 0.20 -5.06 -1.19
N ARG A 383 0.92 -5.62 -0.21
CA ARG A 383 0.34 -6.49 0.80
C ARG A 383 -0.76 -5.79 1.60
N ALA A 384 -0.56 -4.53 1.96
CA ALA A 384 -1.55 -3.73 2.65
C ALA A 384 -2.81 -3.51 1.80
N ARG A 385 -2.67 -3.31 0.49
CA ARG A 385 -3.80 -3.19 -0.43
C ARG A 385 -4.61 -4.49 -0.52
N GLU A 386 -3.94 -5.63 -0.67
CA GLU A 386 -4.63 -6.93 -0.69
C GLU A 386 -5.36 -7.22 0.63
N LEU A 387 -4.69 -6.95 1.76
CA LEU A 387 -5.31 -7.14 3.08
C LEU A 387 -6.47 -6.19 3.31
N ALA A 388 -6.37 -4.92 2.88
CA ALA A 388 -7.45 -3.95 2.97
C ALA A 388 -8.67 -4.35 2.11
N GLY A 389 -8.42 -4.88 0.91
CA GLY A 389 -9.48 -5.45 0.06
C GLY A 389 -10.21 -6.63 0.73
N LEU A 390 -9.44 -7.59 1.26
CA LEU A 390 -10.00 -8.75 1.96
C LEU A 390 -10.77 -8.34 3.23
N LEU A 391 -10.29 -7.35 3.97
CA LEU A 391 -10.99 -6.79 5.11
C LEU A 391 -12.31 -6.14 4.71
N ALA A 392 -12.32 -5.39 3.60
CA ALA A 392 -13.54 -4.75 3.10
C ALA A 392 -14.60 -5.78 2.67
N GLU A 393 -14.19 -6.88 2.03
CA GLU A 393 -15.06 -8.00 1.66
C GLU A 393 -15.74 -8.61 2.90
N HIS A 394 -14.97 -9.00 3.92
CA HIS A 394 -15.51 -9.62 5.13
C HIS A 394 -16.31 -8.66 6.02
N TYR A 395 -15.93 -7.38 6.03
CA TYR A 395 -16.72 -6.36 6.69
C TYR A 395 -18.11 -6.24 6.06
N ALA A 396 -18.20 -6.22 4.73
CA ALA A 396 -19.46 -6.17 4.02
C ALA A 396 -20.32 -7.42 4.26
N GLU A 397 -19.72 -8.62 4.25
CA GLU A 397 -20.41 -9.90 4.56
C GLU A 397 -21.02 -9.90 5.97
N ARG A 398 -20.25 -9.43 6.99
CA ARG A 398 -20.75 -9.33 8.36
C ARG A 398 -21.94 -8.36 8.48
N HIS A 399 -21.90 -7.23 7.76
CA HIS A 399 -22.98 -6.25 7.76
C HIS A 399 -24.23 -6.77 7.04
N ALA A 400 -24.07 -7.45 5.90
CA ALA A 400 -25.18 -8.04 5.17
C ALA A 400 -25.88 -9.15 5.98
N ALA A 401 -25.15 -9.89 6.82
CA ALA A 401 -25.71 -10.94 7.68
C ALA A 401 -26.43 -10.38 8.92
N SER A 402 -26.22 -9.10 9.25
CA SER A 402 -26.78 -8.42 10.46
C SER A 402 -27.96 -7.50 10.13
N SER A 403 -28.24 -7.28 8.83
CA SER A 403 -29.37 -6.52 8.30
C SER A 403 -30.51 -7.45 7.87
#